data_baf5910abfdff49f50f322e837225e72
#
_entry.id   baf5910abfdff49f50f322e837225e72
#
_cell.length_a   1.000
_cell.length_b   1.000
_cell.length_c   1.000
_cell.angle_alpha   90.00
_cell.angle_beta   90.00
_cell.angle_gamma   90.00
#
_symmetry.space_group_name_H-M   'P 1'
#
loop_
_entity.id
_entity.type
_entity.pdbx_description
1 polymer ?
#
loop_
_entity_poly.entity_id
_entity_poly.type
_entity_poly.pdbx_seq_one_letter_code
_entity_poly.pdbx_strand_id
1 'polypeptide(L)'
;MSLTNLEIEELQSLLNQEKSSILKQKAEKELFLKQKAEKEEKLKEILLNEENTLFARDLLEKSSQEARLKGQSILEEAVTKILQIVFGDIYKIRIETTVRAGTPSADVYVEKRIGLNQELIDLNNEGGGLTDIISLAFFVAVSRLVGQENAGIVVMDEPTSAVSKAHAESVAEAISILTEYLGKASLIITHEREYLPNLIEHVYYVEQGVDGISRVTEL
;
A
#
# COMPACT_ATOMS: atom_id res chain seq x y z
N MET A 1 59.85 48.66 60.28
CA MET A 1 59.54 49.55 59.16
C MET A 1 58.00 49.64 59.09
N SER A 2 57.50 50.88 59.42
CA SER A 2 56.07 51.10 59.31
C SER A 2 55.75 51.48 57.85
N LEU A 3 54.80 50.81 57.26
CA LEU A 3 54.29 51.11 55.89
C LEU A 3 53.83 52.59 55.87
N THR A 4 54.12 53.28 54.79
CA THR A 4 53.62 54.65 54.57
C THR A 4 52.13 54.56 54.23
N ASN A 5 51.33 55.58 54.53
CA ASN A 5 49.91 55.62 54.25
C ASN A 5 49.60 55.38 52.74
N LEU A 6 50.49 55.79 51.86
CA LEU A 6 50.40 55.61 50.40
C LEU A 6 50.52 54.11 50.04
N GLU A 7 51.44 53.39 50.62
CA GLU A 7 51.62 51.93 50.39
C GLU A 7 50.39 51.11 50.89
N ILE A 8 49.73 51.55 51.93
CA ILE A 8 48.51 50.93 52.44
C ILE A 8 47.33 51.16 51.49
N GLU A 9 47.20 52.37 50.94
CA GLU A 9 46.14 52.67 49.93
C GLU A 9 46.32 51.86 48.63
N GLU A 10 47.56 51.75 48.14
CA GLU A 10 47.87 50.90 46.97
C GLU A 10 47.56 49.45 47.22
N LEU A 11 47.93 48.88 48.35
CA LEU A 11 47.61 47.50 48.72
C LEU A 11 46.11 47.30 48.86
N GLN A 12 45.34 48.24 49.39
CA GLN A 12 43.91 48.18 49.49
C GLN A 12 43.23 48.21 48.10
N SER A 13 43.75 49.04 47.20
CA SER A 13 43.27 49.13 45.80
C SER A 13 43.50 47.82 45.07
N LEU A 14 44.69 47.23 45.14
CA LEU A 14 45.03 45.92 44.55
C LEU A 14 44.17 44.80 45.13
N LEU A 15 43.95 44.79 46.44
CA LEU A 15 43.11 43.80 47.10
C LEU A 15 41.64 43.88 46.68
N ASN A 16 41.12 45.09 46.48
CA ASN A 16 39.77 45.33 45.96
C ASN A 16 39.62 44.91 44.48
N GLN A 17 40.65 45.16 43.67
CA GLN A 17 40.72 44.74 42.28
C GLN A 17 40.72 43.21 42.15
N GLU A 18 41.54 42.52 42.92
CA GLU A 18 41.58 41.06 43.01
C GLU A 18 40.25 40.47 43.50
N LYS A 19 39.64 40.99 44.55
CA LYS A 19 38.32 40.60 45.03
C LYS A 19 37.25 40.73 43.95
N SER A 20 37.25 41.85 43.21
CA SER A 20 36.32 42.07 42.11
C SER A 20 36.50 41.03 40.97
N SER A 21 37.77 40.72 40.63
CA SER A 21 38.10 39.73 39.61
C SER A 21 37.62 38.31 40.05
N ILE A 22 37.88 37.93 41.28
CA ILE A 22 37.44 36.64 41.83
C ILE A 22 35.90 36.52 41.87
N LEU A 23 35.21 37.59 42.23
CA LEU A 23 33.74 37.65 42.21
C LEU A 23 33.16 37.47 40.79
N LYS A 24 33.76 38.15 39.79
CA LYS A 24 33.39 37.97 38.38
C LYS A 24 33.59 36.50 37.93
N GLN A 25 34.75 35.93 38.19
CA GLN A 25 35.03 34.54 37.80
C GLN A 25 34.10 33.55 38.50
N LYS A 26 33.71 33.79 39.76
CA LYS A 26 32.72 32.96 40.46
C LYS A 26 31.36 33.06 39.81
N ALA A 27 30.88 34.25 39.46
CA ALA A 27 29.60 34.46 38.80
C ALA A 27 29.55 33.81 37.39
N GLU A 28 30.65 33.98 36.63
CA GLU A 28 30.79 33.28 35.32
C GLU A 28 30.76 31.78 35.44
N LYS A 29 31.50 31.23 36.43
CA LYS A 29 31.51 29.80 36.71
C LYS A 29 30.10 29.27 37.06
N GLU A 30 29.35 29.98 37.90
CA GLU A 30 27.98 29.60 38.28
C GLU A 30 27.05 29.62 37.07
N LEU A 31 27.17 30.66 36.22
CA LEU A 31 26.41 30.75 34.99
C LEU A 31 26.70 29.58 34.03
N PHE A 32 27.99 29.26 33.83
CA PHE A 32 28.36 28.10 32.99
C PHE A 32 27.90 26.77 33.54
N LEU A 33 27.94 26.57 34.86
CA LEU A 33 27.44 25.36 35.51
C LEU A 33 25.92 25.23 35.30
N LYS A 34 25.18 26.32 35.41
CA LYS A 34 23.73 26.33 35.15
C LYS A 34 23.43 26.02 33.69
N GLN A 35 24.12 26.67 32.74
CA GLN A 35 23.94 26.40 31.29
C GLN A 35 24.30 24.95 30.92
N LYS A 36 25.34 24.41 31.58
CA LYS A 36 25.74 23.01 31.40
C LYS A 36 24.63 22.06 31.83
N ALA A 37 24.07 22.27 33.01
CA ALA A 37 22.98 21.43 33.53
C ALA A 37 21.74 21.48 32.64
N GLU A 38 21.36 22.69 32.18
CA GLU A 38 20.23 22.85 31.23
C GLU A 38 20.46 22.14 29.89
N LYS A 39 21.69 22.20 29.38
CA LYS A 39 22.05 21.48 28.13
C LYS A 39 22.10 19.96 28.32
N GLU A 40 22.58 19.48 29.46
CA GLU A 40 22.59 18.06 29.77
C GLU A 40 21.17 17.48 29.90
N GLU A 41 20.23 18.22 30.48
CA GLU A 41 18.83 17.84 30.56
C GLU A 41 18.18 17.80 29.17
N LYS A 42 18.37 18.83 28.35
CA LYS A 42 17.90 18.85 26.96
C LYS A 42 18.48 17.71 26.12
N LEU A 43 19.76 17.40 26.32
CA LEU A 43 20.38 16.27 25.61
C LEU A 43 19.73 14.94 25.97
N LYS A 44 19.42 14.71 27.26
CA LYS A 44 18.70 13.51 27.68
C LYS A 44 17.32 13.41 27.05
N GLU A 45 16.58 14.52 26.99
CA GLU A 45 15.26 14.56 26.35
C GLU A 45 15.35 14.24 24.85
N ILE A 46 16.32 14.83 24.15
CA ILE A 46 16.53 14.57 22.72
C ILE A 46 16.89 13.11 22.47
N LEU A 47 17.79 12.53 23.26
CA LEU A 47 18.18 11.13 23.12
C LEU A 47 16.99 10.18 23.35
N LEU A 48 16.14 10.46 24.34
CA LEU A 48 14.94 9.68 24.60
C LEU A 48 13.94 9.79 23.41
N ASN A 49 13.76 10.99 22.88
CA ASN A 49 12.90 11.21 21.73
C ASN A 49 13.44 10.53 20.46
N GLU A 50 14.75 10.52 20.27
CA GLU A 50 15.39 9.79 19.17
C GLU A 50 15.14 8.29 19.29
N GLU A 51 15.35 7.70 20.47
CA GLU A 51 15.09 6.27 20.73
C GLU A 51 13.62 5.91 20.46
N ASN A 52 12.69 6.70 20.98
CA ASN A 52 11.25 6.49 20.74
C ASN A 52 10.88 6.61 19.26
N THR A 53 11.50 7.54 18.55
CA THR A 53 11.25 7.73 17.12
C THR A 53 11.77 6.56 16.30
N LEU A 54 12.95 6.06 16.61
CA LEU A 54 13.52 4.87 15.96
C LEU A 54 12.66 3.63 16.23
N PHE A 55 12.20 3.46 17.47
CA PHE A 55 11.30 2.35 17.82
C PHE A 55 9.97 2.43 17.08
N ALA A 56 9.34 3.61 17.04
CA ALA A 56 8.09 3.82 16.30
C ALA A 56 8.26 3.55 14.81
N ARG A 57 9.38 3.97 14.21
CA ARG A 57 9.72 3.69 12.81
C ARG A 57 9.84 2.19 12.54
N ASP A 58 10.59 1.45 13.37
CA ASP A 58 10.76 0.00 13.23
C ASP A 58 9.41 -0.73 13.33
N LEU A 59 8.58 -0.33 14.29
CA LEU A 59 7.24 -0.89 14.45
C LEU A 59 6.35 -0.65 13.22
N LEU A 60 6.34 0.57 12.68
CA LEU A 60 5.58 0.91 11.48
C LEU A 60 6.09 0.16 10.25
N GLU A 61 7.41 0.00 10.11
CA GLU A 61 8.00 -0.74 9.00
C GLU A 61 7.61 -2.22 9.03
N LYS A 62 7.71 -2.87 10.19
CA LYS A 62 7.28 -4.26 10.40
C LYS A 62 5.79 -4.45 10.13
N SER A 63 4.95 -3.58 10.70
CA SER A 63 3.50 -3.64 10.50
C SER A 63 3.13 -3.45 9.02
N SER A 64 3.78 -2.52 8.33
CA SER A 64 3.58 -2.31 6.89
C SER A 64 4.01 -3.52 6.05
N GLN A 65 5.11 -4.18 6.43
CA GLN A 65 5.58 -5.37 5.75
C GLN A 65 4.61 -6.55 5.94
N GLU A 66 4.13 -6.78 7.16
CA GLU A 66 3.13 -7.82 7.45
C GLU A 66 1.81 -7.57 6.70
N ALA A 67 1.33 -6.33 6.69
CA ALA A 67 0.12 -5.96 5.96
C ALA A 67 0.27 -6.22 4.44
N ARG A 68 1.43 -5.90 3.86
CA ARG A 68 1.72 -6.18 2.44
C ARG A 68 1.73 -7.66 2.14
N LEU A 69 2.42 -8.47 2.95
CA LEU A 69 2.48 -9.93 2.76
C LEU A 69 1.09 -10.57 2.88
N LYS A 70 0.29 -10.12 3.83
CA LYS A 70 -1.08 -10.59 4.00
C LYS A 70 -1.97 -10.20 2.81
N GLY A 71 -1.88 -8.95 2.35
CA GLY A 71 -2.61 -8.48 1.17
C GLY A 71 -2.21 -9.25 -0.10
N GLN A 72 -0.91 -9.47 -0.30
CA GLN A 72 -0.38 -10.28 -1.38
C GLN A 72 -0.97 -11.70 -1.37
N SER A 73 -0.92 -12.39 -0.23
CA SER A 73 -1.46 -13.75 -0.10
C SER A 73 -2.96 -13.83 -0.41
N ILE A 74 -3.74 -12.85 0.05
CA ILE A 74 -5.18 -12.78 -0.22
C ILE A 74 -5.44 -12.60 -1.72
N LEU A 75 -4.69 -11.72 -2.38
CA LEU A 75 -4.83 -11.48 -3.82
C LEU A 75 -4.41 -12.71 -4.64
N GLU A 76 -3.27 -13.33 -4.32
CA GLU A 76 -2.80 -14.55 -4.97
C GLU A 76 -3.83 -15.68 -4.86
N GLU A 77 -4.39 -15.89 -3.67
CA GLU A 77 -5.39 -16.93 -3.44
C GLU A 77 -6.69 -16.64 -4.20
N ALA A 78 -7.21 -15.42 -4.12
CA ALA A 78 -8.47 -15.05 -4.76
C ALA A 78 -8.38 -15.17 -6.29
N VAL A 79 -7.34 -14.61 -6.90
CA VAL A 79 -7.15 -14.66 -8.36
C VAL A 79 -6.85 -16.08 -8.82
N THR A 80 -6.04 -16.84 -8.09
CA THR A 80 -5.78 -18.26 -8.41
C THR A 80 -7.06 -19.07 -8.44
N LYS A 81 -7.96 -18.91 -7.47
CA LYS A 81 -9.25 -19.62 -7.45
C LYS A 81 -10.10 -19.34 -8.70
N ILE A 82 -10.15 -18.11 -9.16
CA ILE A 82 -10.88 -17.74 -10.37
C ILE A 82 -10.24 -18.37 -11.61
N LEU A 83 -8.91 -18.36 -11.70
CA LEU A 83 -8.22 -19.05 -12.80
C LEU A 83 -8.47 -20.56 -12.81
N GLN A 84 -8.54 -21.18 -11.64
CA GLN A 84 -8.84 -22.62 -11.51
C GLN A 84 -10.25 -22.96 -11.96
N ILE A 85 -11.22 -22.09 -11.74
CA ILE A 85 -12.60 -22.26 -12.23
C ILE A 85 -12.63 -22.23 -13.76
N VAL A 86 -11.94 -21.24 -14.38
CA VAL A 86 -11.99 -21.06 -15.84
C VAL A 86 -11.11 -22.04 -16.59
N PHE A 87 -9.91 -22.31 -16.10
CA PHE A 87 -8.86 -23.03 -16.83
C PHE A 87 -8.42 -24.34 -16.14
N GLY A 88 -9.02 -24.70 -15.00
CA GLY A 88 -8.58 -25.83 -14.18
C GLY A 88 -7.29 -25.52 -13.41
N ASP A 89 -6.75 -26.55 -12.74
CA ASP A 89 -5.58 -26.48 -11.87
C ASP A 89 -4.24 -26.26 -12.63
N ILE A 90 -4.28 -25.54 -13.74
CA ILE A 90 -3.11 -25.34 -14.60
C ILE A 90 -2.36 -24.05 -14.19
N TYR A 91 -3.10 -23.02 -13.75
CA TYR A 91 -2.55 -21.70 -13.49
C TYR A 91 -2.62 -21.32 -12.02
N LYS A 92 -1.57 -20.63 -11.56
CA LYS A 92 -1.49 -20.02 -10.24
C LYS A 92 -0.90 -18.62 -10.36
N ILE A 93 -1.43 -17.68 -9.61
CA ILE A 93 -0.85 -16.32 -9.54
C ILE A 93 0.21 -16.27 -8.46
N ARG A 94 1.29 -15.55 -8.79
CA ARG A 94 2.36 -15.17 -7.88
C ARG A 94 2.61 -13.68 -7.99
N ILE A 95 2.66 -13.00 -6.85
CA ILE A 95 2.95 -11.57 -6.77
C ILE A 95 4.30 -11.43 -6.08
N GLU A 96 5.22 -10.69 -6.68
CA GLU A 96 6.51 -10.35 -6.07
C GLU A 96 6.52 -8.86 -5.74
N THR A 97 6.66 -8.54 -4.46
CA THR A 97 6.76 -7.15 -4.01
C THR A 97 8.22 -6.75 -3.91
N THR A 98 8.59 -5.66 -4.56
CA THR A 98 9.92 -5.08 -4.58
C THR A 98 9.87 -3.60 -4.20
N VAL A 99 11.04 -3.02 -3.89
CA VAL A 99 11.15 -1.57 -3.70
C VAL A 99 12.06 -1.03 -4.80
N ARG A 100 11.50 -0.25 -5.73
CA ARG A 100 12.23 0.39 -6.82
C ARG A 100 12.35 1.88 -6.55
N ALA A 101 13.57 2.38 -6.46
CA ALA A 101 13.86 3.79 -6.18
C ALA A 101 13.11 4.36 -4.95
N GLY A 102 12.98 3.56 -3.88
CA GLY A 102 12.28 3.95 -2.65
C GLY A 102 10.75 3.84 -2.71
N THR A 103 10.18 3.44 -3.86
CA THR A 103 8.74 3.25 -4.03
C THR A 103 8.40 1.76 -4.05
N PRO A 104 7.41 1.29 -3.25
CA PRO A 104 6.91 -0.07 -3.34
C PRO A 104 6.38 -0.37 -4.74
N SER A 105 6.78 -1.50 -5.31
CA SER A 105 6.34 -2.00 -6.60
C SER A 105 5.91 -3.45 -6.45
N ALA A 106 4.96 -3.90 -7.26
CA ALA A 106 4.53 -5.28 -7.32
C ALA A 106 4.57 -5.77 -8.78
N ASP A 107 5.18 -6.91 -8.99
CA ASP A 107 5.21 -7.61 -10.27
C ASP A 107 4.31 -8.84 -10.16
N VAL A 108 3.48 -9.07 -11.18
CA VAL A 108 2.54 -10.20 -11.22
C VAL A 108 3.03 -11.22 -12.23
N TYR A 109 3.16 -12.45 -11.78
CA TYR A 109 3.54 -13.60 -12.59
C TYR A 109 2.44 -14.66 -12.60
N VAL A 110 2.37 -15.42 -13.66
CA VAL A 110 1.55 -16.62 -13.76
C VAL A 110 2.45 -17.85 -13.74
N GLU A 111 2.23 -18.73 -12.79
CA GLU A 111 2.83 -20.05 -12.78
C GLU A 111 1.92 -21.01 -13.54
N LYS A 112 2.43 -21.61 -14.63
CA LYS A 112 1.74 -22.66 -15.40
C LYS A 112 2.32 -24.02 -15.09
N ARG A 113 1.46 -24.95 -14.73
CA ARG A 113 1.85 -26.35 -14.50
C ARG A 113 1.76 -27.14 -15.82
N ILE A 114 2.90 -27.65 -16.27
CA ILE A 114 3.01 -28.50 -17.45
C ILE A 114 3.54 -29.86 -17.00
N GLY A 115 2.62 -30.82 -16.73
CA GLY A 115 2.96 -32.11 -16.16
C GLY A 115 3.57 -31.99 -14.75
N LEU A 116 4.85 -32.35 -14.59
CA LEU A 116 5.61 -32.23 -13.34
C LEU A 116 6.39 -30.94 -13.22
N ASN A 117 6.43 -30.13 -14.27
CA ASN A 117 7.19 -28.88 -14.31
C ASN A 117 6.26 -27.67 -14.03
N GLN A 118 6.84 -26.63 -13.46
CA GLN A 118 6.21 -25.32 -13.31
C GLN A 118 7.03 -24.32 -14.12
N GLU A 119 6.34 -23.54 -14.92
CA GLU A 119 6.92 -22.49 -15.75
C GLU A 119 6.33 -21.14 -15.35
N LEU A 120 7.18 -20.14 -15.15
CA LEU A 120 6.77 -18.75 -14.94
C LEU A 120 6.51 -18.13 -16.30
N ILE A 121 5.29 -17.64 -16.49
CA ILE A 121 4.86 -17.02 -17.73
C ILE A 121 4.72 -15.52 -17.48
N ASP A 122 5.28 -14.73 -18.39
CA ASP A 122 5.00 -13.32 -18.48
C ASP A 122 3.63 -13.13 -19.15
N LEU A 123 2.73 -12.44 -18.46
CA LEU A 123 1.38 -12.11 -18.94
C LEU A 123 1.37 -11.46 -20.33
N ASN A 124 2.42 -10.72 -20.68
CA ASN A 124 2.54 -10.07 -21.99
C ASN A 124 2.70 -11.06 -23.16
N ASN A 125 3.08 -12.30 -22.89
CA ASN A 125 3.33 -13.33 -23.89
C ASN A 125 2.20 -14.35 -24.03
N GLU A 126 1.18 -14.28 -23.19
CA GLU A 126 0.02 -15.19 -23.22
C GLU A 126 -1.17 -14.55 -23.97
N GLY A 127 -2.09 -15.38 -24.44
CA GLY A 127 -3.27 -14.92 -25.17
C GLY A 127 -4.18 -14.01 -24.31
N GLY A 128 -4.88 -13.06 -24.96
CA GLY A 128 -5.69 -12.03 -24.31
C GLY A 128 -6.71 -12.56 -23.32
N GLY A 129 -7.31 -13.73 -23.57
CA GLY A 129 -8.34 -14.29 -22.70
C GLY A 129 -7.86 -14.61 -21.28
N LEU A 130 -6.62 -15.07 -21.09
CA LEU A 130 -6.03 -15.30 -19.76
C LEU A 130 -5.83 -13.96 -19.04
N THR A 131 -5.30 -12.98 -19.76
CA THR A 131 -5.04 -11.63 -19.23
C THR A 131 -6.33 -10.92 -18.82
N ASP A 132 -7.41 -11.05 -19.58
CA ASP A 132 -8.71 -10.45 -19.28
C ASP A 132 -9.30 -11.03 -17.97
N ILE A 133 -9.29 -12.36 -17.83
CA ILE A 133 -9.78 -13.01 -16.61
C ILE A 133 -8.94 -12.64 -15.39
N ILE A 134 -7.62 -12.59 -15.54
CA ILE A 134 -6.72 -12.14 -14.46
C ILE A 134 -7.03 -10.70 -14.06
N SER A 135 -7.18 -9.81 -15.04
CA SER A 135 -7.47 -8.39 -14.79
C SER A 135 -8.81 -8.21 -14.07
N LEU A 136 -9.84 -8.93 -14.50
CA LEU A 136 -11.16 -8.93 -13.85
C LEU A 136 -11.08 -9.46 -12.42
N ALA A 137 -10.40 -10.56 -12.20
CA ALA A 137 -10.23 -11.15 -10.88
C ALA A 137 -9.45 -10.23 -9.92
N PHE A 138 -8.39 -9.57 -10.41
CA PHE A 138 -7.66 -8.56 -9.64
C PHE A 138 -8.52 -7.35 -9.30
N PHE A 139 -9.26 -6.82 -10.27
CA PHE A 139 -10.17 -5.70 -10.06
C PHE A 139 -11.14 -5.99 -8.91
N VAL A 140 -11.75 -7.15 -8.92
CA VAL A 140 -12.70 -7.58 -7.88
C VAL A 140 -12.02 -7.78 -6.53
N ALA A 141 -10.90 -8.50 -6.50
CA ALA A 141 -10.17 -8.78 -5.27
C ALA A 141 -9.65 -7.51 -4.60
N VAL A 142 -9.09 -6.57 -5.38
CA VAL A 142 -8.62 -5.26 -4.88
C VAL A 142 -9.78 -4.40 -4.42
N SER A 143 -10.89 -4.35 -5.16
CA SER A 143 -12.08 -3.58 -4.78
C SER A 143 -12.62 -4.00 -3.41
N ARG A 144 -12.55 -5.29 -3.10
CA ARG A 144 -12.95 -5.82 -1.80
C ARG A 144 -11.94 -5.50 -0.69
N LEU A 145 -10.64 -5.62 -0.97
CA LEU A 145 -9.59 -5.29 0.00
C LEU A 145 -9.60 -3.83 0.43
N VAL A 146 -9.90 -2.92 -0.49
CA VAL A 146 -9.94 -1.47 -0.21
C VAL A 146 -11.21 -1.07 0.53
N GLY A 147 -12.14 -2.01 0.78
CA GLY A 147 -13.35 -1.75 1.58
C GLY A 147 -14.33 -0.76 0.93
N GLN A 148 -14.29 -0.64 -0.41
CA GLN A 148 -15.29 0.17 -1.14
C GLN A 148 -16.67 -0.51 -1.12
N GLU A 149 -17.08 -1.03 0.02
CA GLU A 149 -18.31 -1.82 0.18
C GLU A 149 -19.60 -1.05 -0.12
N ASN A 150 -19.55 0.28 -0.19
CA ASN A 150 -20.74 1.11 -0.28
C ASN A 150 -20.87 1.94 -1.58
N ALA A 151 -20.01 1.77 -2.54
CA ALA A 151 -20.00 2.64 -3.73
C ALA A 151 -20.57 1.94 -4.98
N GLY A 152 -21.83 2.23 -5.30
CA GLY A 152 -22.39 2.16 -6.65
C GLY A 152 -22.53 0.78 -7.30
N ILE A 153 -22.77 0.82 -8.60
CA ILE A 153 -22.89 -0.33 -9.51
C ILE A 153 -21.51 -0.56 -10.16
N VAL A 154 -21.12 -1.81 -10.32
CA VAL A 154 -19.95 -2.18 -11.12
C VAL A 154 -20.37 -2.35 -12.56
N VAL A 155 -19.78 -1.57 -13.46
CA VAL A 155 -20.02 -1.67 -14.90
C VAL A 155 -18.85 -2.38 -15.55
N MET A 156 -19.14 -3.44 -16.28
CA MET A 156 -18.17 -4.23 -17.05
C MET A 156 -18.57 -4.20 -18.52
N ASP A 157 -17.68 -3.68 -19.34
CA ASP A 157 -17.88 -3.60 -20.80
C ASP A 157 -17.01 -4.66 -21.46
N GLU A 158 -17.66 -5.60 -22.15
CA GLU A 158 -17.03 -6.74 -22.84
C GLU A 158 -15.96 -7.47 -22.00
N PRO A 159 -16.25 -7.88 -20.75
CA PRO A 159 -15.23 -8.37 -19.81
C PRO A 159 -14.54 -9.66 -20.26
N THR A 160 -15.03 -10.29 -21.32
CA THR A 160 -14.59 -11.63 -21.79
C THR A 160 -14.30 -11.67 -23.29
N SER A 161 -14.16 -10.52 -23.94
CA SER A 161 -14.06 -10.39 -25.39
C SER A 161 -12.88 -11.18 -26.01
N ALA A 162 -11.81 -11.42 -25.29
CA ALA A 162 -10.66 -12.18 -25.77
C ALA A 162 -10.65 -13.65 -25.31
N VAL A 163 -11.66 -14.11 -24.55
CA VAL A 163 -11.75 -15.50 -24.10
C VAL A 163 -12.39 -16.38 -25.19
N SER A 164 -11.81 -17.56 -25.43
CA SER A 164 -12.35 -18.48 -26.43
C SER A 164 -13.70 -19.06 -26.02
N LYS A 165 -14.58 -19.30 -26.99
CA LYS A 165 -15.91 -19.92 -26.76
C LYS A 165 -15.85 -21.28 -26.06
N ALA A 166 -14.73 -21.98 -26.14
CA ALA A 166 -14.53 -23.25 -25.44
C ALA A 166 -14.58 -23.10 -23.89
N HIS A 167 -14.35 -21.90 -23.38
CA HIS A 167 -14.40 -21.59 -21.95
C HIS A 167 -15.61 -20.77 -21.54
N ALA A 168 -16.59 -20.56 -22.42
CA ALA A 168 -17.74 -19.68 -22.18
C ALA A 168 -18.50 -20.01 -20.89
N GLU A 169 -18.79 -21.30 -20.64
CA GLU A 169 -19.51 -21.74 -19.45
C GLU A 169 -18.71 -21.47 -18.18
N SER A 170 -17.41 -21.79 -18.16
CA SER A 170 -16.53 -21.55 -17.02
C SER A 170 -16.32 -20.06 -16.73
N VAL A 171 -16.30 -19.23 -17.79
CA VAL A 171 -16.22 -17.78 -17.66
C VAL A 171 -17.51 -17.21 -17.08
N ALA A 172 -18.67 -17.68 -17.54
CA ALA A 172 -19.97 -17.29 -16.98
C ALA A 172 -20.04 -17.63 -15.47
N GLU A 173 -19.59 -18.81 -15.07
CA GLU A 173 -19.47 -19.20 -13.68
C GLU A 173 -18.52 -18.29 -12.90
N ALA A 174 -17.34 -17.98 -13.44
CA ALA A 174 -16.38 -17.09 -12.82
C ALA A 174 -16.94 -15.69 -12.61
N ILE A 175 -17.64 -15.13 -13.61
CA ILE A 175 -18.28 -13.81 -13.48
C ILE A 175 -19.36 -13.84 -12.38
N SER A 176 -20.17 -14.89 -12.31
CA SER A 176 -21.17 -15.08 -11.26
C SER A 176 -20.52 -15.04 -9.87
N ILE A 177 -19.48 -15.83 -9.66
CA ILE A 177 -18.76 -15.90 -8.39
C ILE A 177 -18.12 -14.53 -8.05
N LEU A 178 -17.56 -13.86 -9.04
CA LEU A 178 -16.95 -12.53 -8.85
C LEU A 178 -17.97 -11.47 -8.47
N THR A 179 -19.16 -11.47 -9.10
CA THR A 179 -20.23 -10.53 -8.78
C THR A 179 -20.84 -10.78 -7.40
N GLU A 180 -21.04 -12.05 -7.05
CA GLU A 180 -21.47 -12.46 -5.71
C GLU A 180 -20.41 -12.07 -4.66
N TYR A 181 -19.14 -12.32 -4.94
CA TYR A 181 -18.03 -11.94 -4.05
C TYR A 181 -17.92 -10.44 -3.85
N LEU A 182 -18.24 -9.63 -4.86
CA LEU A 182 -18.31 -8.17 -4.72
C LEU A 182 -19.45 -7.71 -3.81
N GLY A 183 -20.56 -8.45 -3.75
CA GLY A 183 -21.75 -8.08 -3.00
C GLY A 183 -22.40 -6.79 -3.52
N LYS A 184 -22.22 -6.46 -4.82
CA LYS A 184 -22.70 -5.22 -5.46
C LYS A 184 -23.54 -5.56 -6.68
N ALA A 185 -24.46 -4.68 -7.01
CA ALA A 185 -25.13 -4.74 -8.31
C ALA A 185 -24.08 -4.58 -9.43
N SER A 186 -24.20 -5.40 -10.46
CA SER A 186 -23.29 -5.39 -11.60
C SER A 186 -24.07 -5.20 -12.89
N LEU A 187 -23.57 -4.36 -13.78
CA LEU A 187 -24.05 -4.16 -15.12
C LEU A 187 -23.00 -4.68 -16.11
N ILE A 188 -23.36 -5.72 -16.86
CA ILE A 188 -22.49 -6.32 -17.87
C ILE A 188 -23.00 -5.92 -19.24
N ILE A 189 -22.14 -5.36 -20.06
CA ILE A 189 -22.41 -5.05 -21.47
C ILE A 189 -21.63 -6.07 -22.28
N THR A 190 -22.33 -6.85 -23.12
CA THR A 190 -21.70 -7.82 -24.01
C THR A 190 -22.54 -8.10 -25.24
N HIS A 191 -21.88 -8.43 -26.34
CA HIS A 191 -22.53 -8.92 -27.55
C HIS A 191 -22.56 -10.46 -27.63
N GLU A 192 -21.84 -11.15 -26.70
CA GLU A 192 -21.74 -12.60 -26.66
C GLU A 192 -22.66 -13.20 -25.58
N ARG A 193 -23.82 -13.72 -26.01
CA ARG A 193 -24.81 -14.31 -25.10
C ARG A 193 -24.32 -15.58 -24.36
N GLU A 194 -23.36 -16.26 -24.93
CA GLU A 194 -22.79 -17.50 -24.38
C GLU A 194 -22.07 -17.28 -23.05
N TYR A 195 -21.65 -16.05 -22.77
CA TYR A 195 -20.99 -15.64 -21.52
C TYR A 195 -21.94 -15.05 -20.47
N LEU A 196 -23.27 -15.08 -20.71
CA LEU A 196 -24.20 -14.59 -19.70
C LEU A 196 -24.30 -15.61 -18.56
N PRO A 197 -23.97 -15.23 -17.33
CA PRO A 197 -24.07 -16.10 -16.18
C PRO A 197 -25.53 -16.48 -15.90
N ASN A 198 -25.77 -17.70 -15.44
CA ASN A 198 -27.09 -18.23 -15.12
C ASN A 198 -27.80 -17.51 -13.94
N LEU A 199 -27.10 -16.60 -13.25
CA LEU A 199 -27.62 -15.85 -12.10
C LEU A 199 -27.93 -14.38 -12.45
N ILE A 200 -28.10 -14.04 -13.73
CA ILE A 200 -28.51 -12.69 -14.13
C ILE A 200 -30.02 -12.54 -13.89
N GLU A 201 -30.39 -11.53 -13.09
CA GLU A 201 -31.80 -11.26 -12.76
C GLU A 201 -32.54 -10.59 -13.93
N HIS A 202 -31.86 -9.70 -14.66
CA HIS A 202 -32.44 -8.94 -15.77
C HIS A 202 -31.52 -8.90 -16.98
N VAL A 203 -32.04 -9.25 -18.15
CA VAL A 203 -31.34 -9.19 -19.42
C VAL A 203 -32.07 -8.23 -20.35
N TYR A 204 -31.36 -7.22 -20.84
CA TYR A 204 -31.89 -6.23 -21.79
C TYR A 204 -31.19 -6.40 -23.13
N TYR A 205 -31.98 -6.56 -24.18
CA TYR A 205 -31.51 -6.58 -25.56
C TYR A 205 -31.68 -5.19 -26.16
N VAL A 206 -30.58 -4.65 -26.69
CA VAL A 206 -30.55 -3.34 -27.33
C VAL A 206 -30.24 -3.54 -28.80
N GLU A 207 -31.15 -3.11 -29.69
CA GLU A 207 -30.94 -3.13 -31.13
C GLU A 207 -31.23 -1.77 -31.77
N GLN A 208 -30.51 -1.44 -32.82
CA GLN A 208 -30.78 -0.26 -33.63
C GLN A 208 -31.60 -0.65 -34.87
N GLY A 209 -32.77 -0.08 -34.99
CA GLY A 209 -33.60 -0.25 -36.15
C GLY A 209 -33.05 0.42 -37.40
N VAL A 210 -33.60 0.08 -38.57
CA VAL A 210 -33.25 0.71 -39.87
C VAL A 210 -33.56 2.21 -39.91
N ASP A 211 -34.40 2.68 -38.99
CA ASP A 211 -34.76 4.08 -38.76
C ASP A 211 -33.71 4.84 -37.90
N GLY A 212 -32.64 4.17 -37.50
CA GLY A 212 -31.58 4.72 -36.62
C GLY A 212 -31.98 4.85 -35.16
N ILE A 213 -33.15 4.37 -34.75
CA ILE A 213 -33.65 4.44 -33.37
C ILE A 213 -33.27 3.15 -32.63
N SER A 214 -32.65 3.30 -31.47
CA SER A 214 -32.35 2.16 -30.59
C SER A 214 -33.59 1.77 -29.78
N ARG A 215 -33.88 0.47 -29.76
CA ARG A 215 -34.97 -0.14 -28.99
C ARG A 215 -34.40 -1.06 -27.94
N VAL A 216 -34.99 -1.02 -26.74
CA VAL A 216 -34.60 -1.88 -25.62
C VAL A 216 -35.76 -2.83 -25.35
N THR A 217 -35.44 -4.11 -25.26
CA THR A 217 -36.40 -5.18 -24.91
C THR A 217 -35.86 -5.98 -23.76
N GLU A 218 -36.64 -6.19 -22.73
CA GLU A 218 -36.32 -7.10 -21.65
C GLU A 218 -36.63 -8.56 -22.10
N LEU A 219 -35.70 -9.50 -21.84
CA LEU A 219 -35.80 -10.88 -22.29
C LEU A 219 -36.28 -11.79 -21.17
#